data_8baeaabddc2c56a6aa74610f431a31f2
#
_entry.id   8baeaabddc2c56a6aa74610f431a31f2
#
_cell.length_a   1.000
_cell.length_b   1.000
_cell.length_c   1.000
_cell.angle_alpha   90.00
_cell.angle_beta   90.00
_cell.angle_gamma   90.00
#
_symmetry.space_group_name_H-M   'P 1'
#
loop_
_entity.id
_entity.type
_entity.pdbx_description
1 polymer ?
#
loop_
_entity_poly.entity_id
_entity_poly.type
_entity_poly.pdbx_seq_one_letter_code
_entity_poly.pdbx_strand_id
1 'polypeptide(L)'
;MAWFRVAWLRPVATALMLSAVLVVGSLGFVQATPAQAATAHAIRMKLRLEIWHWALHQKGKPYVWGATGPHGFDCSGLVYASYRHHGVKLPRTTYEMLGNWHLKRISKRQARRGDLAFFGSGHVELYDHGNWTFGAARPGTRIGYHRMNAWWHPTMYFRVRRG
;
A
#
# COMPACT_ATOMS: atom_id res chain seq x y z
N MET A 1 92.36 14.04 -39.68
CA MET A 1 91.12 13.75 -40.47
C MET A 1 90.06 13.25 -39.52
N ALA A 2 89.19 14.14 -39.03
CA ALA A 2 88.20 13.84 -38.07
C ALA A 2 86.81 14.08 -38.68
N TRP A 3 86.02 13.06 -38.70
CA TRP A 3 84.62 13.15 -39.19
C TRP A 3 83.69 13.41 -38.01
N PHE A 4 83.10 14.62 -37.95
CA PHE A 4 82.04 14.94 -37.03
C PHE A 4 80.71 14.32 -37.50
N ARG A 5 80.12 13.47 -36.66
CA ARG A 5 78.75 13.03 -36.82
C ARG A 5 77.82 13.99 -36.06
N VAL A 6 77.02 14.69 -36.84
CA VAL A 6 75.95 15.55 -36.27
C VAL A 6 74.76 14.64 -35.89
N ALA A 7 74.43 14.58 -34.61
CA ALA A 7 73.28 13.87 -34.13
C ALA A 7 72.03 14.73 -34.32
N TRP A 8 71.06 14.20 -35.06
CA TRP A 8 69.77 14.80 -35.25
C TRP A 8 68.91 14.54 -34.01
N LEU A 9 68.60 15.62 -33.27
CA LEU A 9 67.59 15.61 -32.19
C LEU A 9 66.19 15.56 -32.81
N ARG A 10 65.48 14.49 -32.60
CA ARG A 10 64.05 14.35 -32.94
C ARG A 10 63.23 15.04 -31.86
N PRO A 11 62.27 15.94 -32.15
CA PRO A 11 61.36 16.45 -31.19
C PRO A 11 60.32 15.37 -30.83
N VAL A 12 60.24 15.04 -29.55
CA VAL A 12 59.14 14.17 -29.00
C VAL A 12 57.89 15.04 -28.92
N ALA A 13 57.00 14.85 -29.88
CA ALA A 13 55.67 15.45 -29.81
C ALA A 13 54.86 14.73 -28.74
N THR A 14 54.74 15.34 -27.56
CA THR A 14 53.80 14.90 -26.53
C THR A 14 52.37 15.23 -26.97
N ALA A 15 51.68 14.25 -27.54
CA ALA A 15 50.26 14.32 -27.80
C ALA A 15 49.50 14.25 -26.45
N LEU A 16 49.05 15.40 -25.95
CA LEU A 16 48.08 15.48 -24.87
C LEU A 16 46.74 14.97 -25.39
N MET A 17 46.46 13.70 -25.13
CA MET A 17 45.08 13.11 -25.29
C MET A 17 44.21 13.70 -24.20
N LEU A 18 43.43 14.73 -24.55
CA LEU A 18 42.26 15.13 -23.74
C LEU A 18 41.22 14.03 -23.81
N SER A 19 41.20 13.17 -22.80
CA SER A 19 40.09 12.25 -22.59
C SER A 19 38.89 13.05 -22.09
N ALA A 20 38.01 13.46 -23.00
CA ALA A 20 36.69 13.94 -22.66
C ALA A 20 35.89 12.80 -22.04
N VAL A 21 35.81 12.77 -20.71
CA VAL A 21 34.88 11.92 -19.99
C VAL A 21 33.49 12.49 -20.25
N LEU A 22 32.81 11.92 -21.23
CA LEU A 22 31.36 12.09 -21.39
C LEU A 22 30.69 11.42 -20.18
N VAL A 23 30.40 12.23 -19.15
CA VAL A 23 29.44 11.84 -18.11
C VAL A 23 28.07 11.84 -18.77
N VAL A 24 27.72 10.74 -19.41
CA VAL A 24 26.34 10.45 -19.78
C VAL A 24 25.59 10.27 -18.45
N GLY A 25 24.92 11.33 -18.03
CA GLY A 25 23.97 11.29 -16.94
C GLY A 25 22.83 10.34 -17.30
N SER A 26 23.03 9.04 -17.06
CA SER A 26 21.94 8.09 -17.03
C SER A 26 21.04 8.50 -15.86
N LEU A 27 19.86 9.04 -16.19
CA LEU A 27 18.74 9.12 -15.27
C LEU A 27 18.38 7.66 -14.90
N GLY A 28 19.16 7.10 -13.98
CA GLY A 28 18.98 5.76 -13.49
C GLY A 28 17.65 5.71 -12.74
N PHE A 29 16.66 5.07 -13.33
CA PHE A 29 15.51 4.60 -12.58
C PHE A 29 16.04 3.73 -11.46
N VAL A 30 16.07 4.27 -10.23
CA VAL A 30 16.44 3.52 -9.04
C VAL A 30 15.36 2.47 -8.82
N GLN A 31 15.56 1.30 -9.37
CA GLN A 31 14.69 0.16 -9.12
C GLN A 31 14.95 -0.33 -7.69
N ALA A 32 13.87 -0.48 -6.92
CA ALA A 32 13.98 -0.99 -5.56
C ALA A 32 14.61 -2.39 -5.57
N THR A 33 15.61 -2.59 -4.74
CA THR A 33 16.24 -3.90 -4.59
C THR A 33 15.23 -4.93 -4.04
N PRO A 34 15.44 -6.23 -4.29
CA PRO A 34 14.57 -7.29 -3.72
C PRO A 34 14.42 -7.18 -2.20
N ALA A 35 15.48 -6.80 -1.49
CA ALA A 35 15.45 -6.61 -0.04
C ALA A 35 14.57 -5.43 0.37
N GLN A 36 14.62 -4.30 -0.35
CA GLN A 36 13.75 -3.15 -0.10
C GLN A 36 12.28 -3.49 -0.39
N ALA A 37 12.01 -4.25 -1.44
CA ALA A 37 10.66 -4.70 -1.77
C ALA A 37 10.10 -5.66 -0.69
N ALA A 38 10.92 -6.58 -0.18
CA ALA A 38 10.55 -7.49 0.91
C ALA A 38 10.25 -6.72 2.20
N THR A 39 11.09 -5.75 2.56
CA THR A 39 10.89 -4.89 3.75
C THR A 39 9.60 -4.08 3.62
N ALA A 40 9.36 -3.45 2.47
CA ALA A 40 8.13 -2.70 2.22
C ALA A 40 6.88 -3.60 2.28
N HIS A 41 6.99 -4.86 1.82
CA HIS A 41 5.92 -5.85 1.94
C HIS A 41 5.63 -6.20 3.40
N ALA A 42 6.66 -6.48 4.19
CA ALA A 42 6.53 -6.80 5.62
C ALA A 42 5.89 -5.65 6.42
N ILE A 43 6.30 -4.42 6.16
CA ILE A 43 5.71 -3.22 6.79
C ILE A 43 4.23 -3.10 6.45
N ARG A 44 3.84 -3.30 5.19
CA ARG A 44 2.42 -3.26 4.78
C ARG A 44 1.59 -4.37 5.42
N MET A 45 2.18 -5.56 5.55
CA MET A 45 1.53 -6.69 6.20
C MET A 45 1.29 -6.41 7.69
N LYS A 46 2.29 -5.89 8.39
CA LYS A 46 2.20 -5.50 9.79
C LYS A 46 1.10 -4.46 10.00
N LEU A 47 1.13 -3.36 9.25
CA LEU A 47 0.12 -2.29 9.34
C LEU A 47 -1.31 -2.82 9.15
N ARG A 48 -1.54 -3.70 8.18
CA ARG A 48 -2.87 -4.27 7.94
C ARG A 48 -3.35 -5.11 9.12
N LEU A 49 -2.46 -5.88 9.75
CA LEU A 49 -2.80 -6.67 10.94
C LEU A 49 -3.07 -5.78 12.16
N GLU A 50 -2.33 -4.70 12.33
CA GLU A 50 -2.57 -3.71 13.40
C GLU A 50 -3.94 -3.05 13.25
N ILE A 51 -4.31 -2.63 12.03
CA ILE A 51 -5.64 -2.11 11.70
C ILE A 51 -6.73 -3.14 12.03
N TRP A 52 -6.52 -4.39 11.65
CA TRP A 52 -7.42 -5.48 11.97
C TRP A 52 -7.59 -5.67 13.48
N HIS A 53 -6.50 -5.70 14.24
CA HIS A 53 -6.54 -5.87 15.69
C HIS A 53 -7.27 -4.70 16.36
N TRP A 54 -7.01 -3.48 15.92
CA TRP A 54 -7.74 -2.32 16.44
C TRP A 54 -9.25 -2.44 16.20
N ALA A 55 -9.66 -2.81 15.01
CA ALA A 55 -11.07 -3.04 14.68
C ALA A 55 -11.66 -4.15 15.56
N LEU A 56 -10.91 -5.23 15.78
CA LEU A 56 -11.33 -6.36 16.60
C LEU A 56 -11.62 -5.94 18.05
N HIS A 57 -10.87 -4.99 18.61
CA HIS A 57 -11.16 -4.42 19.95
C HIS A 57 -12.49 -3.65 20.02
N GLN A 58 -13.12 -3.35 18.87
CA GLN A 58 -14.44 -2.73 18.83
C GLN A 58 -15.58 -3.76 18.83
N LYS A 59 -15.27 -5.07 18.82
CA LYS A 59 -16.26 -6.16 18.83
C LYS A 59 -17.27 -5.99 19.95
N GLY A 60 -18.54 -6.23 19.66
CA GLY A 60 -19.64 -6.15 20.60
C GLY A 60 -20.23 -4.75 20.76
N LYS A 61 -19.57 -3.69 20.29
CA LYS A 61 -20.15 -2.34 20.27
C LYS A 61 -21.33 -2.29 19.27
N PRO A 62 -22.33 -1.42 19.51
CA PRO A 62 -23.50 -1.33 18.66
C PRO A 62 -23.16 -0.74 17.29
N TYR A 63 -23.93 -1.15 16.26
CA TYR A 63 -24.05 -0.38 15.04
C TYR A 63 -24.76 0.94 15.33
N VAL A 64 -24.15 2.05 14.95
CA VAL A 64 -24.75 3.38 15.03
C VAL A 64 -24.48 4.11 13.71
N TRP A 65 -25.57 4.43 13.00
CA TRP A 65 -25.48 5.14 11.71
C TRP A 65 -24.75 6.47 11.87
N GLY A 66 -23.81 6.74 10.95
CA GLY A 66 -23.01 7.96 10.96
C GLY A 66 -21.89 8.00 12.01
N ALA A 67 -21.77 7.00 12.89
CA ALA A 67 -20.78 7.01 13.96
C ALA A 67 -19.41 6.46 13.53
N THR A 68 -18.36 7.02 14.14
CA THR A 68 -16.96 6.63 13.99
C THR A 68 -16.29 6.22 15.31
N GLY A 69 -17.11 5.91 16.33
CA GLY A 69 -16.68 5.56 17.69
C GLY A 69 -16.74 6.75 18.66
N PRO A 70 -16.33 6.56 19.93
CA PRO A 70 -15.84 5.29 20.49
C PRO A 70 -16.96 4.32 20.94
N HIS A 71 -18.22 4.80 21.07
CA HIS A 71 -19.32 4.00 21.66
C HIS A 71 -20.06 3.12 20.66
N GLY A 72 -19.96 3.42 19.37
CA GLY A 72 -20.56 2.67 18.27
C GLY A 72 -20.00 3.11 16.93
N PHE A 73 -20.29 2.35 15.89
CA PHE A 73 -19.78 2.60 14.54
C PHE A 73 -20.83 2.17 13.50
N ASP A 74 -20.83 2.82 12.34
CA ASP A 74 -21.40 2.22 11.14
C ASP A 74 -20.31 1.46 10.36
N CYS A 75 -20.66 0.87 9.22
CA CYS A 75 -19.77 0.02 8.44
C CYS A 75 -18.51 0.74 7.98
N SER A 76 -18.65 1.87 7.30
CA SER A 76 -17.51 2.68 6.84
C SER A 76 -16.85 3.45 7.99
N GLY A 77 -17.58 3.78 9.03
CA GLY A 77 -17.06 4.43 10.24
C GLY A 77 -16.08 3.57 11.01
N LEU A 78 -16.33 2.26 11.12
CA LEU A 78 -15.39 1.32 11.72
C LEU A 78 -14.11 1.23 10.88
N VAL A 79 -14.23 1.07 9.58
CA VAL A 79 -13.09 1.06 8.65
C VAL A 79 -12.32 2.35 8.72
N TYR A 80 -12.99 3.49 8.58
CA TYR A 80 -12.40 4.82 8.67
C TYR A 80 -11.60 5.02 9.97
N ALA A 81 -12.20 4.70 11.11
CA ALA A 81 -11.56 4.87 12.41
C ALA A 81 -10.35 3.94 12.59
N SER A 82 -10.46 2.68 12.15
CA SER A 82 -9.37 1.69 12.21
C SER A 82 -8.15 2.14 11.42
N TYR A 83 -8.35 2.63 10.21
CA TYR A 83 -7.27 3.11 9.35
C TYR A 83 -6.69 4.44 9.87
N ARG A 84 -7.55 5.38 10.27
CA ARG A 84 -7.13 6.68 10.83
C ARG A 84 -6.30 6.53 12.09
N HIS A 85 -6.64 5.60 12.96
CA HIS A 85 -5.87 5.31 14.19
C HIS A 85 -4.41 4.94 13.88
N HIS A 86 -4.17 4.36 12.71
CA HIS A 86 -2.84 3.96 12.24
C HIS A 86 -2.23 4.93 11.21
N GLY A 87 -2.72 6.18 11.18
CA GLY A 87 -2.18 7.23 10.33
C GLY A 87 -2.54 7.13 8.84
N VAL A 88 -3.45 6.23 8.46
CA VAL A 88 -3.91 6.08 7.08
C VAL A 88 -5.21 6.86 6.88
N LYS A 89 -5.19 7.84 5.98
CA LYS A 89 -6.35 8.68 5.68
C LYS A 89 -7.21 8.00 4.62
N LEU A 90 -8.39 7.52 5.02
CA LEU A 90 -9.45 7.10 4.10
C LEU A 90 -10.61 8.10 4.17
N PRO A 91 -11.39 8.25 3.10
CA PRO A 91 -12.64 9.00 3.14
C PRO A 91 -13.65 8.38 4.13
N ARG A 92 -14.64 9.18 4.55
CA ARG A 92 -15.62 8.74 5.57
C ARG A 92 -16.64 7.74 5.04
N THR A 93 -17.07 7.90 3.81
CA THR A 93 -18.16 7.10 3.24
C THR A 93 -17.65 5.99 2.32
N THR A 94 -18.45 4.93 2.17
CA THR A 94 -18.16 3.83 1.23
C THR A 94 -18.00 4.34 -0.20
N TYR A 95 -18.83 5.27 -0.62
CA TYR A 95 -18.80 5.88 -1.96
C TYR A 95 -17.48 6.56 -2.26
N GLU A 96 -17.05 7.42 -1.33
CA GLU A 96 -15.78 8.15 -1.46
C GLU A 96 -14.57 7.21 -1.37
N MET A 97 -14.68 6.13 -0.55
CA MET A 97 -13.63 5.12 -0.46
C MET A 97 -13.41 4.43 -1.81
N LEU A 98 -14.47 4.07 -2.53
CA LEU A 98 -14.36 3.39 -3.84
C LEU A 98 -13.62 4.21 -4.90
N GLY A 99 -13.73 5.54 -4.86
CA GLY A 99 -13.01 6.47 -5.74
C GLY A 99 -11.61 6.84 -5.25
N ASN A 100 -11.19 6.35 -4.09
CA ASN A 100 -9.95 6.81 -3.47
C ASN A 100 -8.71 6.14 -4.06
N TRP A 101 -7.73 6.95 -4.49
CA TRP A 101 -6.48 6.48 -5.13
C TRP A 101 -5.57 5.65 -4.21
N HIS A 102 -5.74 5.77 -2.88
CA HIS A 102 -5.04 4.91 -1.92
C HIS A 102 -5.52 3.46 -1.96
N LEU A 103 -6.67 3.17 -2.60
CA LEU A 103 -7.21 1.83 -2.68
C LEU A 103 -6.81 1.15 -4.00
N LYS A 104 -6.18 0.00 -3.89
CA LYS A 104 -5.90 -0.89 -5.01
C LYS A 104 -6.93 -2.01 -5.04
N ARG A 105 -7.69 -2.13 -6.13
CA ARG A 105 -8.55 -3.29 -6.34
C ARG A 105 -7.73 -4.56 -6.44
N ILE A 106 -8.19 -5.61 -5.78
CA ILE A 106 -7.59 -6.94 -5.75
C ILE A 106 -8.65 -8.00 -5.99
N SER A 107 -8.24 -9.20 -6.36
CA SER A 107 -9.15 -10.35 -6.43
C SER A 107 -9.40 -10.95 -5.03
N LYS A 108 -10.49 -11.72 -4.87
CA LYS A 108 -10.76 -12.47 -3.62
C LYS A 108 -9.58 -13.37 -3.24
N ARG A 109 -8.93 -14.01 -4.21
CA ARG A 109 -7.76 -14.89 -3.98
C ARG A 109 -6.56 -14.15 -3.38
N GLN A 110 -6.44 -12.86 -3.67
CA GLN A 110 -5.38 -11.99 -3.15
C GLN A 110 -5.75 -11.37 -1.81
N ALA A 111 -7.04 -11.37 -1.45
CA ALA A 111 -7.51 -10.76 -0.21
C ALA A 111 -6.86 -11.44 1.01
N ARG A 112 -6.50 -10.65 1.98
CA ARG A 112 -5.88 -11.05 3.24
C ARG A 112 -6.58 -10.34 4.38
N ARG A 113 -6.50 -10.88 5.56
CA ARG A 113 -7.07 -10.31 6.78
C ARG A 113 -6.75 -8.80 6.89
N GLY A 114 -7.77 -7.98 7.12
CA GLY A 114 -7.67 -6.53 7.18
C GLY A 114 -7.74 -5.80 5.84
N ASP A 115 -7.84 -6.51 4.71
CA ASP A 115 -8.22 -5.87 3.44
C ASP A 115 -9.71 -5.49 3.47
N LEU A 116 -10.13 -4.60 2.58
CA LEU A 116 -11.50 -4.12 2.50
C LEU A 116 -12.34 -5.02 1.61
N ALA A 117 -13.52 -5.38 2.09
CA ALA A 117 -14.53 -6.16 1.38
C ALA A 117 -15.78 -5.28 1.20
N PHE A 118 -16.09 -4.89 -0.04
CA PHE A 118 -17.25 -4.06 -0.37
C PHE A 118 -18.41 -4.89 -0.88
N PHE A 119 -19.59 -4.63 -0.34
CA PHE A 119 -20.88 -5.20 -0.74
C PHE A 119 -21.62 -4.16 -1.56
N GLY A 120 -21.35 -4.11 -2.86
CA GLY A 120 -21.74 -2.98 -3.70
C GLY A 120 -21.03 -1.69 -3.29
N SER A 121 -21.70 -0.55 -3.49
CA SER A 121 -21.18 0.78 -3.12
C SER A 121 -21.65 1.25 -1.74
N GLY A 122 -22.63 0.58 -1.14
CA GLY A 122 -23.29 1.04 0.08
C GLY A 122 -22.75 0.46 1.38
N HIS A 123 -21.94 -0.61 1.33
CA HIS A 123 -21.46 -1.27 2.54
C HIS A 123 -20.02 -1.78 2.41
N VAL A 124 -19.27 -1.74 3.50
CA VAL A 124 -17.87 -2.20 3.57
C VAL A 124 -17.59 -2.85 4.92
N GLU A 125 -16.83 -3.94 4.90
CA GLU A 125 -16.29 -4.60 6.08
C GLU A 125 -14.81 -4.94 5.87
N LEU A 126 -14.13 -5.33 6.93
CA LEU A 126 -12.78 -5.90 6.85
C LEU A 126 -12.88 -7.37 6.49
N TYR A 127 -12.13 -7.80 5.47
CA TYR A 127 -11.99 -9.21 5.13
C TYR A 127 -11.17 -9.93 6.23
N ASP A 128 -11.64 -11.08 6.66
CA ASP A 128 -10.90 -11.93 7.61
C ASP A 128 -10.18 -13.06 6.89
N HIS A 129 -10.89 -14.13 6.57
CA HIS A 129 -10.37 -15.28 5.84
C HIS A 129 -11.51 -16.11 5.22
N GLY A 130 -11.20 -16.88 4.21
CA GLY A 130 -12.17 -17.79 3.60
C GLY A 130 -13.47 -17.10 3.21
N ASN A 131 -14.52 -17.39 3.96
CA ASN A 131 -15.85 -16.79 3.79
C ASN A 131 -16.27 -15.93 4.99
N TRP A 132 -15.34 -15.24 5.63
CA TRP A 132 -15.63 -14.40 6.78
C TRP A 132 -15.17 -12.96 6.57
N THR A 133 -16.01 -12.04 7.04
CA THR A 133 -15.72 -10.63 7.19
C THR A 133 -15.95 -10.19 8.64
N PHE A 134 -15.46 -9.03 8.99
CA PHE A 134 -15.62 -8.43 10.30
C PHE A 134 -16.02 -6.96 10.13
N GLY A 135 -17.11 -6.55 10.78
CA GLY A 135 -17.59 -5.19 10.62
C GLY A 135 -18.82 -4.85 11.44
N ALA A 136 -19.41 -3.72 11.11
CA ALA A 136 -20.69 -3.23 11.62
C ALA A 136 -21.75 -3.39 10.52
N ALA A 137 -22.58 -4.44 10.56
CA ALA A 137 -23.40 -4.82 9.42
C ALA A 137 -24.58 -3.88 9.17
N ARG A 138 -25.41 -3.63 10.18
CA ARG A 138 -26.67 -2.87 10.02
C ARG A 138 -27.24 -2.41 11.38
N PRO A 139 -28.19 -1.47 11.39
CA PRO A 139 -28.92 -1.08 12.61
C PRO A 139 -29.48 -2.30 13.35
N GLY A 140 -29.45 -2.24 14.68
CA GLY A 140 -29.90 -3.31 15.57
C GLY A 140 -28.90 -4.45 15.75
N THR A 141 -27.73 -4.41 15.10
CA THR A 141 -26.66 -5.41 15.28
C THR A 141 -25.49 -4.86 16.07
N ARG A 142 -24.58 -5.75 16.43
CA ARG A 142 -23.30 -5.41 17.06
C ARG A 142 -22.15 -5.73 16.12
N ILE A 143 -21.05 -5.02 16.27
CA ILE A 143 -19.80 -5.26 15.54
C ILE A 143 -19.34 -6.70 15.81
N GLY A 144 -19.07 -7.42 14.74
CA GLY A 144 -18.70 -8.83 14.83
C GLY A 144 -18.30 -9.45 13.51
N TYR A 145 -18.20 -10.78 13.55
CA TYR A 145 -17.92 -11.60 12.37
C TYR A 145 -19.20 -11.89 11.58
N HIS A 146 -19.11 -11.83 10.26
CA HIS A 146 -20.20 -12.15 9.37
C HIS A 146 -19.76 -13.20 8.35
N ARG A 147 -20.54 -14.26 8.24
CA ARG A 147 -20.29 -15.32 7.26
C ARG A 147 -20.86 -14.94 5.89
N MET A 148 -20.00 -14.89 4.89
CA MET A 148 -20.44 -14.73 3.51
C MET A 148 -21.21 -15.94 3.01
N ASN A 149 -22.27 -15.69 2.25
CA ASN A 149 -23.11 -16.71 1.62
C ASN A 149 -23.58 -16.23 0.24
N ALA A 150 -24.52 -16.91 -0.40
CA ALA A 150 -25.03 -16.54 -1.73
C ALA A 150 -25.65 -15.13 -1.78
N TRP A 151 -26.24 -14.67 -0.66
CA TRP A 151 -26.94 -13.38 -0.57
C TRP A 151 -26.10 -12.27 0.06
N TRP A 152 -25.16 -12.63 0.91
CA TRP A 152 -24.26 -11.72 1.60
C TRP A 152 -22.81 -12.03 1.24
N HIS A 153 -22.35 -11.43 0.16
CA HIS A 153 -20.95 -11.58 -0.29
C HIS A 153 -20.43 -10.27 -0.89
N PRO A 154 -19.15 -9.97 -0.67
CA PRO A 154 -18.53 -8.81 -1.29
C PRO A 154 -18.45 -8.97 -2.81
N THR A 155 -18.70 -7.88 -3.49
CA THR A 155 -18.55 -7.77 -4.96
C THR A 155 -17.18 -7.25 -5.36
N MET A 156 -16.49 -6.61 -4.42
CA MET A 156 -15.18 -6.00 -4.66
C MET A 156 -14.29 -6.12 -3.43
N TYR A 157 -12.98 -6.28 -3.68
CA TYR A 157 -11.98 -6.28 -2.62
C TYR A 157 -10.92 -5.24 -2.91
N PHE A 158 -10.44 -4.55 -1.87
CA PHE A 158 -9.42 -3.53 -2.00
C PHE A 158 -8.36 -3.66 -0.90
N ARG A 159 -7.14 -3.31 -1.28
CA ARG A 159 -6.02 -3.15 -0.37
C ARG A 159 -5.56 -1.71 -0.37
N VAL A 160 -5.32 -1.16 0.81
CA VAL A 160 -4.77 0.18 0.92
C VAL A 160 -3.32 0.20 0.47
N ARG A 161 -3.00 1.11 -0.45
CA ARG A 161 -1.62 1.46 -0.80
C ARG A 161 -1.12 2.45 0.26
N ARG A 162 0.08 2.27 0.73
CA ARG A 162 0.76 3.38 1.39
C ARG A 162 1.21 4.35 0.30
N GLY A 163 0.84 5.64 0.43
CA GLY A 163 1.49 6.71 -0.30
C GLY A 163 2.92 6.86 0.18
#